data_c0eec6cc87edbfff813faaee7c175b8e
#
_entry.id   c0eec6cc87edbfff813faaee7c175b8e
#
_cell.length_a   1.000
_cell.length_b   1.000
_cell.length_c   1.000
_cell.angle_alpha   90.00
_cell.angle_beta   90.00
_cell.angle_gamma   90.00
#
_symmetry.space_group_name_H-M   'P 1'
#
loop_
_entity.id
_entity.type
_entity.pdbx_description
1 polymer ?
#
loop_
_entity_poly.entity_id
_entity_poly.type
_entity_poly.pdbx_seq_one_letter_code
_entity_poly.pdbx_strand_id
1 'polypeptide(L)'
;MNAALHSPEPPQEESVLEPPSFRAASSESQLDIEADIDLPDVTRDHMAAWEPAPDGPERPPLPEASDEPQQSAAPEQLGFDVQDGPEPLRYVGEIFRTYILAERGDEICIIDKHAAHERQLFEKLAAHYGDVPSQLLLEPLVVELSAEEKTALLTNLDLLESAGLEVSDFGGSSVCLRSVPADVEQSSAEDLLVELAAKLAHGSRDALNERTEWVLHSISCRAAIKAGDHTSPQELIALAEKILSGEVPPFCPHGRPCVLKLTRKELEKQFGRIV
;
A
#
# COMPACT_ATOMS: atom_id res chain seq x y z
N MET A 1 -24.26 56.72 65.52
CA MET A 1 -24.77 55.77 64.52
C MET A 1 -23.56 55.49 63.63
N ASN A 2 -22.84 54.38 63.94
CA ASN A 2 -21.66 53.92 63.24
C ASN A 2 -22.06 52.91 62.17
N ALA A 3 -21.85 53.29 60.91
CA ALA A 3 -21.93 52.34 59.81
C ALA A 3 -20.53 51.73 59.59
N ALA A 4 -20.44 50.43 59.90
CA ALA A 4 -19.22 49.66 59.65
C ALA A 4 -19.10 49.38 58.15
N LEU A 5 -17.99 49.84 57.57
CA LEU A 5 -17.56 49.52 56.21
C LEU A 5 -17.06 48.08 56.16
N HIS A 6 -17.75 47.26 55.39
CA HIS A 6 -17.35 45.89 55.10
C HIS A 6 -16.36 45.94 53.93
N SER A 7 -15.11 45.54 54.19
CA SER A 7 -14.08 45.35 53.14
C SER A 7 -14.30 43.99 52.48
N PRO A 8 -14.21 43.88 51.16
CA PRO A 8 -14.29 42.58 50.49
C PRO A 8 -12.99 41.79 50.68
N GLU A 9 -13.12 40.51 50.96
CA GLU A 9 -12.06 39.53 51.03
C GLU A 9 -11.39 39.34 49.62
N PRO A 10 -10.07 39.13 49.54
CA PRO A 10 -9.42 38.86 48.29
C PRO A 10 -9.78 37.46 47.75
N PRO A 11 -9.80 37.27 46.42
CA PRO A 11 -10.13 35.99 45.82
C PRO A 11 -9.04 34.95 46.16
N GLN A 12 -9.53 33.74 46.51
CA GLN A 12 -8.68 32.58 46.77
C GLN A 12 -7.96 32.17 45.45
N GLU A 13 -6.67 31.95 45.55
CA GLU A 13 -5.84 31.41 44.46
C GLU A 13 -6.34 30.01 44.09
N GLU A 14 -6.83 29.86 42.84
CA GLU A 14 -7.07 28.55 42.25
C GLU A 14 -5.72 27.81 42.11
N SER A 15 -5.67 26.64 42.71
CA SER A 15 -4.53 25.72 42.59
C SER A 15 -4.35 25.31 41.14
N VAL A 16 -3.29 25.78 40.53
CA VAL A 16 -2.82 25.32 39.23
C VAL A 16 -2.42 23.87 39.38
N LEU A 17 -3.19 22.95 38.80
CA LEU A 17 -2.83 21.56 38.66
C LEU A 17 -1.69 21.47 37.66
N GLU A 18 -0.50 21.14 38.13
CA GLU A 18 0.66 20.82 37.28
C GLU A 18 0.33 19.61 36.40
N PRO A 19 0.69 19.64 35.09
CA PRO A 19 0.51 18.49 34.23
C PRO A 19 1.44 17.34 34.68
N PRO A 20 1.03 16.07 34.55
CA PRO A 20 1.84 14.94 34.92
C PRO A 20 3.12 14.89 34.08
N SER A 21 4.27 14.98 34.76
CA SER A 21 5.58 14.79 34.16
C SER A 21 5.73 13.34 33.69
N PHE A 22 5.74 13.13 32.38
CA PHE A 22 6.16 11.87 31.77
C PHE A 22 7.66 11.71 31.99
N ARG A 23 8.01 10.91 32.97
CA ARG A 23 9.36 10.43 33.18
C ARG A 23 9.66 9.43 32.07
N ALA A 24 10.54 9.79 31.13
CA ALA A 24 11.10 8.87 30.18
C ALA A 24 11.81 7.73 30.94
N ALA A 25 11.24 6.55 30.89
CA ALA A 25 11.92 5.34 31.37
C ALA A 25 12.97 4.95 30.34
N SER A 26 14.19 5.35 30.58
CA SER A 26 15.37 4.73 29.98
C SER A 26 15.56 3.37 30.65
N SER A 27 15.11 2.32 30.01
CA SER A 27 15.57 0.96 30.32
C SER A 27 16.11 0.35 29.04
N GLU A 28 17.41 0.48 28.84
CA GLU A 28 18.19 -0.48 28.10
C GLU A 28 18.07 -1.83 28.83
N SER A 29 17.12 -2.64 28.47
CA SER A 29 17.16 -4.06 28.71
C SER A 29 17.61 -4.72 27.43
N GLN A 30 18.90 -4.99 27.33
CA GLN A 30 19.44 -6.04 26.48
C GLN A 30 18.69 -7.33 26.84
N LEU A 31 17.77 -7.73 25.98
CA LEU A 31 17.25 -9.08 25.97
C LEU A 31 18.27 -9.91 25.19
N ASP A 32 19.16 -10.55 25.93
CA ASP A 32 19.92 -11.71 25.47
C ASP A 32 18.89 -12.82 25.21
N ILE A 33 18.39 -12.88 23.99
CA ILE A 33 17.63 -14.03 23.50
C ILE A 33 18.67 -15.01 22.96
N GLU A 34 19.29 -15.78 23.86
CA GLU A 34 19.80 -17.10 23.51
C GLU A 34 18.57 -17.98 23.26
N ALA A 35 18.05 -17.95 22.04
CA ALA A 35 17.11 -18.95 21.58
C ALA A 35 17.91 -20.22 21.28
N ASP A 36 17.91 -21.15 22.21
CA ASP A 36 18.17 -22.56 21.93
C ASP A 36 17.06 -23.02 20.96
N ILE A 37 17.31 -22.82 19.67
CA ILE A 37 16.54 -23.50 18.61
C ILE A 37 17.11 -24.90 18.55
N ASP A 38 16.45 -25.81 19.25
CA ASP A 38 16.64 -27.26 19.10
C ASP A 38 16.17 -27.64 17.70
N LEU A 39 17.09 -27.53 16.73
CA LEU A 39 16.87 -28.05 15.39
C LEU A 39 16.95 -29.56 15.47
N PRO A 40 15.92 -30.29 15.03
CA PRO A 40 16.01 -31.76 14.97
C PRO A 40 17.20 -32.13 14.09
N ASP A 41 18.10 -32.89 14.66
CA ASP A 41 19.27 -33.48 14.01
C ASP A 41 18.79 -34.33 12.81
N VAL A 42 18.84 -33.74 11.60
CA VAL A 42 18.59 -34.48 10.36
C VAL A 42 19.84 -35.28 10.08
N THR A 43 20.00 -36.33 10.88
CA THR A 43 21.05 -37.31 10.72
C THR A 43 21.02 -37.94 9.35
N ARG A 44 22.16 -38.06 8.81
CA ARG A 44 22.75 -38.68 7.64
C ARG A 44 22.16 -40.06 7.12
N ASP A 45 21.00 -40.46 7.58
CA ASP A 45 20.47 -41.81 7.26
C ASP A 45 19.59 -41.92 6.00
N HIS A 46 19.42 -40.85 5.24
CA HIS A 46 18.68 -40.92 3.95
C HIS A 46 19.58 -40.92 2.70
N MET A 47 20.89 -41.15 2.84
CA MET A 47 21.80 -41.32 1.69
C MET A 47 22.13 -42.76 1.39
N ALA A 48 21.37 -43.72 1.90
CA ALA A 48 21.51 -45.14 1.54
C ALA A 48 20.34 -45.58 0.64
N ALA A 49 20.69 -46.03 -0.54
CA ALA A 49 19.87 -46.70 -1.55
C ALA A 49 19.29 -45.80 -2.67
N TRP A 50 20.17 -45.20 -3.47
CA TRP A 50 19.85 -45.05 -4.89
C TRP A 50 20.55 -46.15 -5.66
N GLU A 51 19.81 -47.24 -5.96
CA GLU A 51 20.21 -48.23 -6.96
C GLU A 51 19.94 -47.66 -8.36
N PRO A 52 20.92 -47.68 -9.31
CA PRO A 52 20.68 -47.29 -10.68
C PRO A 52 19.69 -48.25 -11.33
N ALA A 53 18.70 -47.69 -12.03
CA ALA A 53 17.72 -48.46 -12.78
C ALA A 53 18.41 -49.30 -13.86
N PRO A 54 17.89 -50.53 -14.14
CA PRO A 54 18.46 -51.38 -15.16
C PRO A 54 18.34 -50.79 -16.55
N ASP A 55 19.35 -51.06 -17.39
CA ASP A 55 19.50 -50.60 -18.76
C ASP A 55 18.20 -50.65 -19.55
N GLY A 56 17.75 -49.50 -20.05
CA GLY A 56 16.66 -49.39 -21.00
C GLY A 56 17.05 -49.90 -22.40
N PRO A 57 16.07 -50.17 -23.28
CA PRO A 57 16.30 -50.85 -24.55
C PRO A 57 17.26 -50.07 -25.45
N GLU A 58 18.12 -50.86 -26.14
CA GLU A 58 19.14 -50.40 -27.08
C GLU A 58 18.58 -49.42 -28.13
N ARG A 59 19.31 -48.30 -28.30
CA ARG A 59 19.05 -47.36 -29.40
C ARG A 59 19.28 -48.04 -30.72
N PRO A 60 18.39 -47.86 -31.71
CA PRO A 60 18.65 -48.29 -33.08
C PRO A 60 19.84 -47.54 -33.68
N PRO A 61 20.63 -48.20 -34.59
CA PRO A 61 21.80 -47.59 -35.16
C PRO A 61 21.44 -46.37 -36.04
N LEU A 62 22.25 -45.34 -35.93
CA LEU A 62 22.20 -44.14 -36.79
C LEU A 62 22.47 -44.52 -38.23
N PRO A 63 21.76 -44.00 -39.23
CA PRO A 63 22.08 -44.20 -40.64
C PRO A 63 23.43 -43.55 -40.98
N GLU A 64 24.25 -44.28 -41.73
CA GLU A 64 25.56 -43.83 -42.23
C GLU A 64 25.43 -42.59 -43.11
N ALA A 65 26.26 -41.58 -42.82
CA ALA A 65 26.33 -40.35 -43.57
C ALA A 65 26.91 -40.63 -44.97
N SER A 66 26.14 -40.38 -46.01
CA SER A 66 26.63 -40.29 -47.39
C SER A 66 27.35 -38.94 -47.59
N ASP A 67 28.64 -39.02 -47.92
CA ASP A 67 29.48 -37.89 -48.33
C ASP A 67 28.99 -37.34 -49.67
N GLU A 68 28.24 -36.23 -49.64
CA GLU A 68 28.16 -35.28 -50.75
C GLU A 68 28.56 -33.91 -50.27
N PRO A 69 29.42 -33.16 -50.99
CA PRO A 69 29.88 -31.85 -50.58
C PRO A 69 28.77 -30.81 -50.81
N GLN A 70 27.98 -30.50 -49.81
CA GLN A 70 27.10 -29.35 -49.84
C GLN A 70 27.91 -28.07 -49.63
N GLN A 71 27.83 -27.20 -50.61
CA GLN A 71 28.39 -25.85 -50.61
C GLN A 71 27.90 -25.10 -49.36
N SER A 72 28.87 -24.66 -48.57
CA SER A 72 28.72 -23.80 -47.44
C SER A 72 28.05 -22.48 -47.83
N ALA A 73 26.73 -22.39 -47.65
CA ALA A 73 26.10 -21.09 -47.48
C ALA A 73 26.48 -20.59 -46.09
N ALA A 74 27.10 -19.42 -46.02
CA ALA A 74 27.38 -18.76 -44.76
C ALA A 74 26.09 -18.63 -43.94
N PRO A 75 26.12 -18.88 -42.62
CA PRO A 75 24.94 -18.70 -41.79
C PRO A 75 24.57 -17.19 -41.85
N GLU A 76 23.42 -16.90 -42.44
CA GLU A 76 22.73 -15.63 -42.18
C GLU A 76 22.63 -15.51 -40.67
N GLN A 77 23.39 -14.59 -40.10
CA GLN A 77 23.17 -14.12 -38.74
C GLN A 77 21.79 -13.48 -38.74
N LEU A 78 20.79 -14.25 -38.31
CA LEU A 78 19.54 -13.71 -37.83
C LEU A 78 19.94 -12.74 -36.72
N GLY A 79 20.00 -11.47 -37.07
CA GLY A 79 20.08 -10.41 -36.06
C GLY A 79 18.90 -10.60 -35.14
N PHE A 80 19.18 -11.05 -33.94
CA PHE A 80 18.23 -10.86 -32.87
C PHE A 80 18.10 -9.36 -32.72
N ASP A 81 16.99 -8.79 -33.22
CA ASP A 81 16.52 -7.49 -32.80
C ASP A 81 16.36 -7.60 -31.28
N VAL A 82 17.37 -7.09 -30.58
CA VAL A 82 17.25 -6.81 -29.17
C VAL A 82 16.14 -5.76 -29.11
N GLN A 83 14.94 -6.20 -28.83
CA GLN A 83 13.84 -5.29 -28.55
C GLN A 83 14.28 -4.45 -27.35
N ASP A 84 14.60 -3.19 -27.61
CA ASP A 84 14.92 -2.15 -26.62
C ASP A 84 13.64 -1.76 -25.83
N GLY A 85 12.84 -2.76 -25.46
CA GLY A 85 11.68 -2.61 -24.60
C GLY A 85 12.06 -2.93 -23.15
N PRO A 86 11.33 -2.39 -22.18
CA PRO A 86 11.54 -2.77 -20.79
C PRO A 86 11.37 -4.29 -20.65
N GLU A 87 12.33 -4.92 -19.95
CA GLU A 87 12.30 -6.36 -19.72
C GLU A 87 10.96 -6.80 -19.11
N PRO A 88 10.37 -7.93 -19.58
CA PRO A 88 9.07 -8.37 -19.13
C PRO A 88 9.08 -8.68 -17.62
N LEU A 89 8.00 -8.29 -16.95
CA LEU A 89 7.77 -8.62 -15.56
C LEU A 89 7.45 -10.10 -15.41
N ARG A 90 8.17 -10.81 -14.55
CA ARG A 90 7.84 -12.17 -14.11
C ARG A 90 7.26 -12.14 -12.69
N TYR A 91 5.96 -12.34 -12.57
CA TYR A 91 5.31 -12.51 -11.26
C TYR A 91 5.76 -13.82 -10.64
N VAL A 92 6.28 -13.77 -9.42
CA VAL A 92 6.73 -14.95 -8.66
C VAL A 92 5.66 -15.42 -7.69
N GLY A 93 5.00 -14.48 -7.01
CA GLY A 93 3.97 -14.78 -6.04
C GLY A 93 3.68 -13.65 -5.09
N GLU A 94 2.87 -13.95 -4.08
CA GLU A 94 2.56 -13.05 -2.98
C GLU A 94 3.09 -13.63 -1.68
N ILE A 95 3.75 -12.82 -0.85
CA ILE A 95 4.25 -13.21 0.46
C ILE A 95 3.53 -12.44 1.57
N PHE A 96 3.20 -13.16 2.65
CA PHE A 96 2.46 -12.64 3.81
C PHE A 96 1.10 -11.99 3.46
N ARG A 97 0.53 -12.27 2.30
CA ARG A 97 -0.66 -11.58 1.77
C ARG A 97 -0.55 -10.05 1.81
N THR A 98 0.67 -9.53 1.69
CA THR A 98 1.00 -8.12 1.84
C THR A 98 1.93 -7.64 0.74
N TYR A 99 2.88 -8.48 0.33
CA TYR A 99 3.91 -8.08 -0.63
C TYR A 99 3.84 -8.91 -1.90
N ILE A 100 3.90 -8.23 -3.04
CA ILE A 100 4.05 -8.84 -4.36
C ILE A 100 5.54 -9.09 -4.58
N LEU A 101 5.90 -10.32 -4.95
CA LEU A 101 7.24 -10.70 -5.35
C LEU A 101 7.29 -10.86 -6.86
N ALA A 102 8.16 -10.11 -7.52
CA ALA A 102 8.33 -10.14 -8.97
C ALA A 102 9.81 -10.05 -9.35
N GLU A 103 10.14 -10.54 -10.54
CA GLU A 103 11.47 -10.38 -11.16
C GLU A 103 11.36 -9.53 -12.41
N ARG A 104 12.36 -8.69 -12.65
CA ARG A 104 12.51 -7.90 -13.85
C ARG A 104 14.00 -7.82 -14.20
N GLY A 105 14.38 -8.53 -15.24
CA GLY A 105 15.79 -8.68 -15.56
C GLY A 105 16.61 -9.33 -14.44
N ASP A 106 17.63 -8.64 -13.99
CA ASP A 106 18.50 -9.08 -12.89
C ASP A 106 18.06 -8.52 -11.52
N GLU A 107 16.85 -7.98 -11.40
CA GLU A 107 16.31 -7.42 -10.16
C GLU A 107 15.15 -8.26 -9.60
N ILE A 108 15.13 -8.46 -8.29
CA ILE A 108 13.95 -8.86 -7.54
C ILE A 108 13.27 -7.59 -7.05
N CYS A 109 11.96 -7.48 -7.30
CA CYS A 109 11.13 -6.40 -6.84
C CYS A 109 10.17 -6.93 -5.77
N ILE A 110 10.19 -6.32 -4.60
CA ILE A 110 9.26 -6.57 -3.50
C ILE A 110 8.38 -5.34 -3.39
N ILE A 111 7.08 -5.49 -3.66
CA ILE A 111 6.13 -4.37 -3.76
C ILE A 111 5.11 -4.51 -2.63
N ASP A 112 4.97 -3.47 -1.82
CA ASP A 112 3.88 -3.36 -0.84
C ASP A 112 2.58 -3.11 -1.59
N LYS A 113 1.69 -4.12 -1.64
CA LYS A 113 0.44 -4.04 -2.41
C LYS A 113 -0.51 -2.97 -1.90
N HIS A 114 -0.56 -2.75 -0.57
CA HIS A 114 -1.39 -1.72 0.04
C HIS A 114 -0.90 -0.33 -0.36
N ALA A 115 0.37 -0.04 -0.10
CA ALA A 115 0.96 1.26 -0.41
C ALA A 115 0.94 1.57 -1.92
N ALA A 116 1.16 0.57 -2.77
CA ALA A 116 1.09 0.68 -4.22
C ALA A 116 -0.34 0.95 -4.70
N HIS A 117 -1.33 0.25 -4.16
CA HIS A 117 -2.73 0.45 -4.54
C HIS A 117 -3.29 1.78 -4.04
N GLU A 118 -2.94 2.19 -2.81
CA GLU A 118 -3.27 3.51 -2.28
C GLU A 118 -2.75 4.62 -3.21
N ARG A 119 -1.49 4.53 -3.65
CA ARG A 119 -0.93 5.49 -4.60
C ARG A 119 -1.63 5.47 -5.95
N GLN A 120 -1.92 4.30 -6.50
CA GLN A 120 -2.66 4.18 -7.76
C GLN A 120 -4.03 4.84 -7.67
N LEU A 121 -4.77 4.62 -6.58
CA LEU A 121 -6.08 5.22 -6.36
C LEU A 121 -5.98 6.73 -6.20
N PHE A 122 -4.99 7.22 -5.46
CA PHE A 122 -4.75 8.65 -5.31
C PHE A 122 -4.51 9.33 -6.67
N GLU A 123 -3.64 8.78 -7.53
CA GLU A 123 -3.39 9.31 -8.87
C GLU A 123 -4.65 9.28 -9.73
N LYS A 124 -5.43 8.19 -9.67
CA LYS A 124 -6.70 8.06 -10.37
C LYS A 124 -7.70 9.13 -9.93
N LEU A 125 -7.87 9.34 -8.63
CA LEU A 125 -8.77 10.35 -8.08
C LEU A 125 -8.31 11.76 -8.44
N ALA A 126 -7.01 12.05 -8.33
CA ALA A 126 -6.44 13.36 -8.68
C ALA A 126 -6.62 13.69 -10.17
N ALA A 127 -6.44 12.70 -11.05
CA ALA A 127 -6.62 12.87 -12.50
C ALA A 127 -8.10 13.11 -12.89
N HIS A 128 -9.05 12.62 -12.11
CA HIS A 128 -10.48 12.75 -12.37
C HIS A 128 -11.17 13.75 -11.41
N TYR A 129 -10.41 14.53 -10.66
CA TYR A 129 -10.99 15.50 -9.72
C TYR A 129 -11.95 16.46 -10.44
N GLY A 130 -13.18 16.56 -9.93
CA GLY A 130 -14.30 17.27 -10.57
C GLY A 130 -15.23 16.39 -11.40
N ASP A 131 -14.81 15.16 -11.75
CA ASP A 131 -15.60 14.14 -12.46
C ASP A 131 -15.23 12.72 -11.98
N VAL A 132 -15.12 12.56 -10.66
CA VAL A 132 -14.78 11.27 -10.04
C VAL A 132 -15.97 10.31 -10.20
N PRO A 133 -15.77 9.13 -10.80
CA PRO A 133 -16.83 8.11 -10.86
C PRO A 133 -17.33 7.77 -9.47
N SER A 134 -18.63 7.93 -9.23
CA SER A 134 -19.26 7.68 -7.93
C SER A 134 -20.38 6.64 -8.04
N GLN A 135 -20.69 6.01 -6.93
CA GLN A 135 -21.80 5.06 -6.77
C GLN A 135 -22.79 5.58 -5.73
N LEU A 136 -24.08 5.44 -6.05
CA LEU A 136 -25.13 5.71 -5.09
C LEU A 136 -25.15 4.62 -4.01
N LEU A 137 -25.32 5.02 -2.78
CA LEU A 137 -25.55 4.10 -1.67
C LEU A 137 -26.96 3.49 -1.82
N LEU A 138 -27.11 2.20 -1.51
CA LEU A 138 -28.40 1.51 -1.52
C LEU A 138 -29.40 2.18 -0.60
N GLU A 139 -28.93 2.61 0.56
CA GLU A 139 -29.66 3.43 1.52
C GLU A 139 -28.79 4.63 1.88
N PRO A 140 -29.33 5.86 1.81
CA PRO A 140 -28.59 7.04 2.26
C PRO A 140 -28.19 6.91 3.71
N LEU A 141 -26.95 7.23 4.04
CA LEU A 141 -26.42 7.18 5.38
C LEU A 141 -26.65 8.50 6.10
N VAL A 142 -27.29 8.45 7.28
CA VAL A 142 -27.44 9.62 8.16
C VAL A 142 -26.40 9.51 9.27
N VAL A 143 -25.48 10.47 9.29
CA VAL A 143 -24.35 10.47 10.26
C VAL A 143 -24.49 11.67 11.19
N GLU A 144 -24.38 11.41 12.49
CA GLU A 144 -24.34 12.46 13.51
C GLU A 144 -22.92 12.98 13.72
N LEU A 145 -22.77 14.28 13.72
CA LEU A 145 -21.48 14.97 13.83
C LEU A 145 -21.56 16.06 14.91
N SER A 146 -20.43 16.49 15.41
CA SER A 146 -20.36 17.72 16.21
C SER A 146 -20.73 18.93 15.37
N ALA A 147 -21.14 20.02 16.01
CA ALA A 147 -21.51 21.27 15.31
C ALA A 147 -20.36 21.84 14.46
N GLU A 148 -19.12 21.66 14.93
CA GLU A 148 -17.92 22.09 14.23
C GLU A 148 -17.66 21.24 12.98
N GLU A 149 -17.69 19.92 13.11
CA GLU A 149 -17.49 18.98 11.99
C GLU A 149 -18.58 19.12 10.93
N LYS A 150 -19.85 19.23 11.33
CA LYS A 150 -20.96 19.48 10.41
C LYS A 150 -20.77 20.77 9.64
N THR A 151 -20.42 21.87 10.34
CA THR A 151 -20.18 23.15 9.70
C THR A 151 -19.02 23.06 8.69
N ALA A 152 -17.95 22.36 9.06
CA ALA A 152 -16.79 22.17 8.17
C ALA A 152 -17.16 21.38 6.93
N LEU A 153 -17.92 20.30 7.03
CA LEU A 153 -18.41 19.54 5.86
C LEU A 153 -19.30 20.41 4.95
N LEU A 154 -20.30 21.08 5.52
CA LEU A 154 -21.26 21.87 4.74
C LEU A 154 -20.62 23.11 4.10
N THR A 155 -19.51 23.60 4.65
CA THR A 155 -18.73 24.69 4.04
C THR A 155 -17.87 24.23 2.87
N ASN A 156 -17.58 22.91 2.78
CA ASN A 156 -16.73 22.31 1.75
C ASN A 156 -17.48 21.35 0.81
N LEU A 157 -18.79 21.55 0.59
CA LEU A 157 -19.61 20.68 -0.27
C LEU A 157 -19.06 20.56 -1.69
N ASP A 158 -18.66 21.70 -2.31
CA ASP A 158 -18.10 21.69 -3.66
C ASP A 158 -16.83 20.82 -3.78
N LEU A 159 -16.01 20.81 -2.74
CA LEU A 159 -14.80 19.99 -2.67
C LEU A 159 -15.15 18.50 -2.54
N LEU A 160 -16.15 18.17 -1.72
CA LEU A 160 -16.62 16.80 -1.52
C LEU A 160 -17.30 16.26 -2.79
N GLU A 161 -18.14 17.07 -3.43
CA GLU A 161 -18.80 16.71 -4.69
C GLU A 161 -17.78 16.48 -5.81
N SER A 162 -16.77 17.36 -5.92
CA SER A 162 -15.67 17.21 -6.87
C SER A 162 -14.84 15.93 -6.63
N ALA A 163 -14.84 15.41 -5.41
CA ALA A 163 -14.20 14.15 -5.03
C ALA A 163 -15.14 12.93 -5.09
N GLY A 164 -16.40 13.10 -5.57
CA GLY A 164 -17.37 12.03 -5.76
C GLY A 164 -18.24 11.69 -4.55
N LEU A 165 -18.31 12.58 -3.54
CA LEU A 165 -19.15 12.43 -2.35
C LEU A 165 -20.34 13.37 -2.40
N GLU A 166 -21.57 12.84 -2.42
CA GLU A 166 -22.80 13.65 -2.34
C GLU A 166 -23.25 13.72 -0.88
N VAL A 167 -23.03 14.87 -0.26
CA VAL A 167 -23.38 15.17 1.14
C VAL A 167 -24.42 16.28 1.18
N SER A 168 -25.41 16.16 2.07
CA SER A 168 -26.43 17.19 2.28
C SER A 168 -26.76 17.36 3.76
N ASP A 169 -27.29 18.53 4.13
CA ASP A 169 -27.80 18.76 5.48
C ASP A 169 -29.07 17.91 5.73
N PHE A 170 -29.10 17.17 6.83
CA PHE A 170 -30.27 16.38 7.24
C PHE A 170 -31.05 17.04 8.39
N GLY A 171 -30.52 18.14 8.93
CA GLY A 171 -31.07 18.83 10.09
C GLY A 171 -30.43 18.43 11.42
N GLY A 172 -30.67 19.20 12.46
CA GLY A 172 -30.05 18.98 13.77
C GLY A 172 -28.52 18.88 13.70
N SER A 173 -27.95 17.84 14.29
CA SER A 173 -26.51 17.50 14.26
C SER A 173 -26.14 16.58 13.09
N SER A 174 -27.09 16.20 12.22
CA SER A 174 -26.86 15.14 11.24
C SER A 174 -26.65 15.67 9.82
N VAL A 175 -25.91 14.91 9.03
CA VAL A 175 -25.74 15.04 7.58
C VAL A 175 -26.19 13.75 6.89
N CYS A 176 -26.54 13.83 5.62
CA CYS A 176 -26.92 12.70 4.80
C CYS A 176 -25.91 12.51 3.67
N LEU A 177 -25.29 11.32 3.60
CA LEU A 177 -24.40 10.89 2.52
C LEU A 177 -25.20 9.99 1.56
N ARG A 178 -25.17 10.32 0.27
CA ARG A 178 -25.95 9.61 -0.78
C ARG A 178 -25.07 8.86 -1.75
N SER A 179 -23.89 9.37 -2.05
CA SER A 179 -22.93 8.71 -2.93
C SER A 179 -21.52 8.78 -2.39
N VAL A 180 -20.71 7.82 -2.80
CA VAL A 180 -19.28 7.74 -2.53
C VAL A 180 -18.53 7.41 -3.83
N PRO A 181 -17.22 7.69 -3.92
CA PRO A 181 -16.41 7.24 -5.05
C PRO A 181 -16.57 5.74 -5.31
N ALA A 182 -16.59 5.33 -6.58
CA ALA A 182 -16.87 3.95 -6.97
C ALA A 182 -15.90 2.91 -6.39
N ASP A 183 -14.69 3.34 -6.05
CA ASP A 183 -13.66 2.47 -5.45
C ASP A 183 -13.82 2.30 -3.92
N VAL A 184 -14.71 3.06 -3.27
CA VAL A 184 -14.95 2.98 -1.82
C VAL A 184 -16.04 1.95 -1.52
N GLU A 185 -15.76 1.02 -0.63
CA GLU A 185 -16.77 0.07 -0.15
C GLU A 185 -17.86 0.78 0.66
N GLN A 186 -19.12 0.42 0.43
CA GLN A 186 -20.26 1.03 1.15
C GLN A 186 -20.14 0.84 2.67
N SER A 187 -19.57 -0.25 3.13
CA SER A 187 -19.29 -0.53 4.55
C SER A 187 -18.32 0.46 5.20
N SER A 188 -17.49 1.12 4.41
CA SER A 188 -16.49 2.11 4.87
C SER A 188 -16.95 3.56 4.72
N ALA A 189 -18.15 3.79 4.19
CA ALA A 189 -18.65 5.13 3.83
C ALA A 189 -18.88 6.04 5.05
N GLU A 190 -19.41 5.49 6.13
CA GLU A 190 -19.64 6.23 7.39
C GLU A 190 -18.30 6.67 8.02
N ASP A 191 -17.38 5.73 8.17
CA ASP A 191 -16.06 6.01 8.73
C ASP A 191 -15.28 7.04 7.89
N LEU A 192 -15.40 6.96 6.55
CA LEU A 192 -14.79 7.94 5.65
C LEU A 192 -15.35 9.33 5.91
N LEU A 193 -16.68 9.46 6.00
CA LEU A 193 -17.32 10.75 6.20
C LEU A 193 -16.95 11.38 7.54
N VAL A 194 -16.91 10.58 8.61
CA VAL A 194 -16.49 11.02 9.95
C VAL A 194 -15.02 11.50 9.94
N GLU A 195 -14.14 10.73 9.29
CA GLU A 195 -12.73 11.11 9.16
C GLU A 195 -12.55 12.42 8.39
N LEU A 196 -13.28 12.60 7.28
CA LEU A 196 -13.25 13.82 6.49
C LEU A 196 -13.78 15.02 7.28
N ALA A 197 -14.89 14.84 8.03
CA ALA A 197 -15.46 15.86 8.87
C ALA A 197 -14.46 16.37 9.92
N ALA A 198 -13.82 15.45 10.63
CA ALA A 198 -12.80 15.78 11.63
C ALA A 198 -11.58 16.49 11.00
N LYS A 199 -11.07 16.01 9.88
CA LYS A 199 -9.93 16.63 9.17
C LYS A 199 -10.26 18.04 8.67
N LEU A 200 -11.43 18.22 8.07
CA LEU A 200 -11.87 19.54 7.57
C LEU A 200 -12.12 20.54 8.70
N ALA A 201 -12.62 20.09 9.84
CA ALA A 201 -12.79 20.94 11.02
C ALA A 201 -11.43 21.43 11.55
N HIS A 202 -10.44 20.54 11.68
CA HIS A 202 -9.10 20.92 12.16
C HIS A 202 -8.32 21.75 11.13
N GLY A 203 -8.47 21.44 9.83
CA GLY A 203 -7.78 22.09 8.69
C GLY A 203 -8.51 23.28 8.09
N SER A 204 -9.44 23.90 8.81
CA SER A 204 -10.29 24.98 8.26
C SER A 204 -9.52 26.23 7.76
N ARG A 205 -8.25 26.40 8.15
CA ARG A 205 -7.37 27.50 7.76
C ARG A 205 -6.40 27.18 6.63
N ASP A 206 -6.37 25.93 6.19
CA ASP A 206 -5.42 25.48 5.18
C ASP A 206 -5.85 25.89 3.77
N ALA A 207 -4.89 25.93 2.86
CA ALA A 207 -5.15 26.23 1.47
C ALA A 207 -6.10 25.18 0.84
N LEU A 208 -6.87 25.62 -0.17
CA LEU A 208 -7.79 24.70 -0.87
C LEU A 208 -7.09 23.46 -1.42
N ASN A 209 -5.89 23.62 -1.98
CA ASN A 209 -5.11 22.50 -2.51
C ASN A 209 -4.74 21.49 -1.44
N GLU A 210 -4.33 21.94 -0.25
CA GLU A 210 -4.02 21.06 0.89
C GLU A 210 -5.26 20.27 1.33
N ARG A 211 -6.42 20.94 1.41
CA ARG A 211 -7.70 20.28 1.74
C ARG A 211 -8.09 19.26 0.69
N THR A 212 -7.91 19.58 -0.59
CA THR A 212 -8.17 18.65 -1.69
C THR A 212 -7.28 17.43 -1.57
N GLU A 213 -5.98 17.60 -1.37
CA GLU A 213 -5.04 16.47 -1.19
C GLU A 213 -5.45 15.59 -0.01
N TRP A 214 -5.86 16.15 1.11
CA TRP A 214 -6.31 15.37 2.26
C TRP A 214 -7.58 14.57 1.99
N VAL A 215 -8.55 15.14 1.28
CA VAL A 215 -9.77 14.44 0.90
C VAL A 215 -9.44 13.27 -0.01
N LEU A 216 -8.68 13.50 -1.08
CA LEU A 216 -8.28 12.45 -2.01
C LEU A 216 -7.45 11.35 -1.32
N HIS A 217 -6.58 11.75 -0.40
CA HIS A 217 -5.79 10.83 0.40
C HIS A 217 -6.65 9.96 1.34
N SER A 218 -7.62 10.56 2.05
CA SER A 218 -8.52 9.80 2.92
C SER A 218 -9.36 8.80 2.11
N ILE A 219 -9.83 9.19 0.93
CA ILE A 219 -10.57 8.32 0.03
C ILE A 219 -9.67 7.15 -0.44
N SER A 220 -8.47 7.44 -0.95
CA SER A 220 -7.57 6.42 -1.47
C SER A 220 -7.13 5.42 -0.40
N CYS A 221 -6.87 5.89 0.82
CA CYS A 221 -6.52 5.04 1.96
C CYS A 221 -7.66 4.09 2.36
N ARG A 222 -8.92 4.56 2.33
CA ARG A 222 -10.10 3.75 2.65
C ARG A 222 -10.45 2.76 1.55
N ALA A 223 -10.22 3.12 0.29
CA ALA A 223 -10.49 2.28 -0.87
C ALA A 223 -9.35 1.29 -1.18
N ALA A 224 -8.16 1.47 -0.61
CA ALA A 224 -7.01 0.61 -0.89
C ALA A 224 -7.19 -0.80 -0.32
N ILE A 225 -6.68 -1.79 -1.06
CA ILE A 225 -6.56 -3.18 -0.62
C ILE A 225 -5.81 -3.22 0.70
N LYS A 226 -6.39 -3.87 1.71
CA LYS A 226 -5.76 -3.98 3.02
C LYS A 226 -4.76 -5.14 3.08
N ALA A 227 -3.81 -5.05 4.01
CA ALA A 227 -2.92 -6.18 4.29
C ALA A 227 -3.74 -7.38 4.74
N GLY A 228 -3.51 -8.54 4.10
CA GLY A 228 -4.26 -9.76 4.37
C GLY A 228 -5.49 -10.01 3.48
N ASP A 229 -5.94 -9.02 2.70
CA ASP A 229 -7.03 -9.21 1.75
C ASP A 229 -6.61 -10.17 0.63
N HIS A 230 -7.60 -10.92 0.14
CA HIS A 230 -7.39 -11.81 -0.98
C HIS A 230 -7.50 -11.02 -2.30
N THR A 231 -6.40 -10.94 -3.02
CA THR A 231 -6.31 -10.26 -4.33
C THR A 231 -5.95 -11.27 -5.40
N SER A 232 -6.56 -11.20 -6.56
CA SER A 232 -6.25 -12.13 -7.65
C SER A 232 -4.83 -11.89 -8.20
N PRO A 233 -4.13 -12.94 -8.68
CA PRO A 233 -2.81 -12.78 -9.30
C PRO A 233 -2.80 -11.79 -10.46
N GLN A 234 -3.89 -11.72 -11.24
CA GLN A 234 -4.02 -10.79 -12.36
C GLN A 234 -4.03 -9.33 -11.90
N GLU A 235 -4.73 -9.03 -10.82
CA GLU A 235 -4.75 -7.68 -10.23
C GLU A 235 -3.39 -7.31 -9.65
N LEU A 236 -2.72 -8.27 -8.98
CA LEU A 236 -1.37 -8.06 -8.44
C LEU A 236 -0.33 -7.81 -9.54
N ILE A 237 -0.41 -8.53 -10.65
CA ILE A 237 0.45 -8.33 -11.83
C ILE A 237 0.21 -6.94 -12.42
N ALA A 238 -1.05 -6.57 -12.65
CA ALA A 238 -1.40 -5.26 -13.22
C ALA A 238 -0.91 -4.10 -12.33
N LEU A 239 -1.05 -4.24 -11.01
CA LEU A 239 -0.53 -3.26 -10.05
C LEU A 239 0.99 -3.16 -10.11
N ALA A 240 1.69 -4.30 -10.12
CA ALA A 240 3.15 -4.34 -10.21
C ALA A 240 3.67 -3.73 -11.52
N GLU A 241 3.01 -3.99 -12.65
CA GLU A 241 3.35 -3.41 -13.95
C GLU A 241 3.26 -1.89 -13.92
N LYS A 242 2.17 -1.32 -13.41
CA LYS A 242 1.97 0.13 -13.32
C LYS A 242 3.02 0.83 -12.46
N ILE A 243 3.36 0.25 -11.32
CA ILE A 243 4.39 0.80 -10.44
C ILE A 243 5.79 0.69 -11.09
N LEU A 244 6.12 -0.46 -11.67
CA LEU A 244 7.44 -0.70 -12.22
C LEU A 244 7.65 -0.06 -13.59
N SER A 245 6.60 0.25 -14.35
CA SER A 245 6.68 1.05 -15.57
C SER A 245 6.86 2.55 -15.30
N GLY A 246 6.56 2.99 -14.07
CA GLY A 246 6.57 4.42 -13.70
C GLY A 246 5.28 5.15 -14.06
N GLU A 247 4.23 4.44 -14.52
CA GLU A 247 2.89 5.01 -14.69
C GLU A 247 2.33 5.54 -13.36
N VAL A 248 2.62 4.81 -12.28
CA VAL A 248 2.30 5.22 -10.91
C VAL A 248 3.61 5.44 -10.15
N PRO A 249 3.76 6.57 -9.42
CA PRO A 249 4.96 6.84 -8.63
C PRO A 249 5.26 5.71 -7.62
N PRO A 250 6.53 5.30 -7.43
CA PRO A 250 6.90 4.20 -6.54
C PRO A 250 6.92 4.58 -5.04
N PHE A 251 6.16 5.59 -4.66
CA PHE A 251 6.03 6.09 -3.29
C PHE A 251 4.56 6.27 -2.94
N CYS A 252 4.13 5.84 -1.76
CA CYS A 252 2.77 6.11 -1.29
C CYS A 252 2.57 7.63 -1.09
N PRO A 253 1.32 8.11 -0.96
CA PRO A 253 1.05 9.53 -0.73
C PRO A 253 1.76 10.11 0.52
N HIS A 254 2.10 9.28 1.49
CA HIS A 254 2.89 9.64 2.68
C HIS A 254 4.41 9.70 2.43
N GLY A 255 4.89 9.44 1.21
CA GLY A 255 6.32 9.44 0.86
C GLY A 255 7.09 8.17 1.21
N ARG A 256 6.43 7.09 1.67
CA ARG A 256 7.10 5.80 1.91
C ARG A 256 7.30 5.06 0.59
N PRO A 257 8.44 4.39 0.37
CA PRO A 257 8.65 3.61 -0.83
C PRO A 257 7.66 2.44 -0.88
N CYS A 258 7.02 2.24 -2.04
CA CYS A 258 6.15 1.11 -2.32
C CYS A 258 6.91 -0.10 -2.86
N VAL A 259 8.16 0.10 -3.31
CA VAL A 259 8.97 -0.93 -3.96
C VAL A 259 10.35 -0.99 -3.34
N LEU A 260 10.78 -2.19 -3.00
CA LEU A 260 12.17 -2.50 -2.69
C LEU A 260 12.74 -3.32 -3.85
N LYS A 261 13.92 -2.94 -4.33
CA LYS A 261 14.64 -3.65 -5.39
C LYS A 261 15.91 -4.26 -4.84
N LEU A 262 16.20 -5.49 -5.23
CA LEU A 262 17.40 -6.22 -4.88
C LEU A 262 17.98 -6.83 -6.15
N THR A 263 19.18 -6.44 -6.52
CA THR A 263 19.87 -6.98 -7.68
C THR A 263 20.36 -8.40 -7.41
N ARG A 264 20.50 -9.21 -8.47
CA ARG A 264 21.12 -10.55 -8.39
C ARG A 264 22.49 -10.49 -7.72
N LYS A 265 23.30 -9.49 -8.07
CA LYS A 265 24.64 -9.32 -7.51
C LYS A 265 24.62 -9.07 -6.01
N GLU A 266 23.71 -8.23 -5.53
CA GLU A 266 23.52 -7.99 -4.09
C GLU A 266 23.10 -9.26 -3.37
N LEU A 267 22.18 -10.02 -3.96
CA LEU A 267 21.72 -11.30 -3.41
C LEU A 267 22.88 -12.31 -3.35
N GLU A 268 23.64 -12.48 -4.42
CA GLU A 268 24.79 -13.40 -4.46
C GLU A 268 25.89 -12.99 -3.46
N LYS A 269 26.06 -11.69 -3.23
CA LYS A 269 26.97 -11.19 -2.20
C LYS A 269 26.51 -11.57 -0.79
N GLN A 270 25.19 -11.48 -0.52
CA GLN A 270 24.62 -11.90 0.78
C GLN A 270 24.84 -13.41 1.05
N PHE A 271 24.79 -14.23 -0.01
CA PHE A 271 25.08 -15.67 0.08
C PHE A 271 26.58 -16.01 0.02
N GLY A 272 27.48 -15.02 -0.03
CA GLY A 272 28.91 -15.25 -0.10
C GLY A 272 29.39 -15.90 -1.41
N ARG A 273 28.60 -15.81 -2.49
CA ARG A 273 28.95 -16.37 -3.80
C ARG A 273 29.91 -15.48 -4.60
N ILE A 274 29.88 -14.21 -4.32
CA ILE A 274 30.80 -13.20 -4.87
C ILE A 274 31.30 -12.29 -3.75
N VAL A 275 32.52 -11.77 -3.88
CA VAL A 275 33.18 -10.89 -2.89
C VAL A 275 32.97 -9.43 -3.28
#